data_760161bb8082b25871376642969a03e8
#
_entry.id   760161bb8082b25871376642969a03e8
#
_cell.length_a   1.000
_cell.length_b   1.000
_cell.length_c   1.000
_cell.angle_alpha   90.00
_cell.angle_beta   90.00
_cell.angle_gamma   90.00
#
_symmetry.space_group_name_H-M   'P 1'
#
loop_
_entity.id
_entity.type
_entity.pdbx_description
1 polymer ?
#
loop_
_entity_poly.entity_id
_entity_poly.type
_entity_poly.pdbx_seq_one_letter_code
_entity_poly.pdbx_strand_id
1 'polypeptide(L)'
;MSYQAPIKDMLFVMQDLAGIGQLAALPGFEDYDLDTAQAVLEESARFCQDIVAPLNWEGDRNPSAFKDGQVTTTPGFQQAYRQFIEGGWQGVIHPTEYGGQGLPKLIATACTEMLHASSLSFALCPMLTDGA
;
A
#
# COMPACT_ATOMS: atom_id res chain seq x y z
N MET A 1 10.04 -18.33 -2.08
CA MET A 1 10.68 -17.01 -2.29
C MET A 1 9.89 -15.99 -1.51
N SER A 2 10.55 -15.13 -0.72
CA SER A 2 9.91 -14.00 -0.07
C SER A 2 9.78 -12.86 -1.07
N TYR A 3 8.66 -12.14 -1.04
CA TYR A 3 8.49 -10.92 -1.83
C TYR A 3 9.54 -9.86 -1.43
N GLN A 4 10.07 -9.15 -2.41
CA GLN A 4 10.93 -7.99 -2.20
C GLN A 4 10.49 -6.88 -3.14
N ALA A 5 10.25 -5.71 -2.57
CA ALA A 5 9.81 -4.54 -3.32
C ALA A 5 10.94 -3.99 -4.23
N PRO A 6 10.68 -3.71 -5.51
CA PRO A 6 11.69 -3.19 -6.44
C PRO A 6 11.83 -1.67 -6.32
N ILE A 7 12.17 -1.17 -5.13
CA ILE A 7 12.19 0.28 -4.82
C ILE A 7 13.08 1.07 -5.80
N LYS A 8 14.24 0.51 -6.18
CA LYS A 8 15.15 1.20 -7.11
C LYS A 8 14.52 1.42 -8.47
N ASP A 9 13.79 0.42 -8.98
CA ASP A 9 13.11 0.51 -10.26
C ASP A 9 11.94 1.49 -10.19
N MET A 10 11.19 1.47 -9.07
CA MET A 10 10.10 2.41 -8.82
C MET A 10 10.60 3.86 -8.77
N LEU A 11 11.67 4.13 -8.05
CA LEU A 11 12.29 5.46 -7.99
C LEU A 11 12.82 5.91 -9.35
N PHE A 12 13.45 5.02 -10.11
CA PHE A 12 13.89 5.30 -11.47
C PHE A 12 12.70 5.72 -12.36
N VAL A 13 11.61 4.96 -12.32
CA VAL A 13 10.39 5.30 -13.09
C VAL A 13 9.82 6.65 -12.64
N MET A 14 9.76 6.92 -11.35
CA MET A 14 9.25 8.20 -10.83
C MET A 14 10.12 9.37 -11.27
N GLN A 15 11.44 9.23 -11.22
CA GLN A 15 12.37 10.29 -11.54
C GLN A 15 12.47 10.53 -13.06
N ASP A 16 12.78 9.47 -13.82
CA ASP A 16 13.22 9.60 -15.21
C ASP A 16 12.08 9.48 -16.22
N LEU A 17 10.95 8.86 -15.86
CA LEU A 17 9.82 8.69 -16.76
C LEU A 17 8.59 9.53 -16.34
N ALA A 18 8.24 9.52 -15.05
CA ALA A 18 7.06 10.22 -14.57
C ALA A 18 7.32 11.68 -14.14
N GLY A 19 8.60 12.06 -13.97
CA GLY A 19 8.99 13.44 -13.68
C GLY A 19 8.54 13.94 -12.31
N ILE A 20 8.75 13.16 -11.25
CA ILE A 20 8.32 13.52 -9.89
C ILE A 20 8.80 14.89 -9.44
N GLY A 21 9.97 15.35 -9.90
CA GLY A 21 10.49 16.69 -9.61
C GLY A 21 9.61 17.85 -10.13
N GLN A 22 8.68 17.57 -11.06
CA GLN A 22 7.73 18.57 -11.54
C GLN A 22 6.52 18.70 -10.63
N LEU A 23 6.26 17.71 -9.75
CA LEU A 23 5.13 17.77 -8.81
C LEU A 23 5.28 18.90 -7.81
N ALA A 24 6.48 19.16 -7.32
CA ALA A 24 6.75 20.24 -6.37
C ALA A 24 6.41 21.65 -6.92
N ALA A 25 6.25 21.79 -8.25
CA ALA A 25 5.79 23.03 -8.87
C ALA A 25 4.26 23.20 -8.90
N LEU A 26 3.52 22.16 -8.50
CA LEU A 26 2.06 22.18 -8.49
C LEU A 26 1.55 22.59 -7.10
N PRO A 27 0.53 23.47 -7.04
CA PRO A 27 -0.07 23.89 -5.76
C PRO A 27 -0.55 22.69 -4.91
N GLY A 28 -0.10 22.62 -3.67
CA GLY A 28 -0.44 21.55 -2.72
C GLY A 28 0.48 20.33 -2.78
N PHE A 29 1.52 20.36 -3.63
CA PHE A 29 2.49 19.27 -3.74
C PHE A 29 3.95 19.74 -3.53
N GLU A 30 4.14 20.92 -2.96
CA GLU A 30 5.44 21.58 -2.80
C GLU A 30 6.44 20.76 -1.95
N ASP A 31 5.94 19.95 -1.04
CA ASP A 31 6.73 19.15 -0.09
C ASP A 31 7.04 17.72 -0.61
N TYR A 32 6.59 17.37 -1.83
CA TYR A 32 6.74 16.02 -2.36
C TYR A 32 7.85 15.93 -3.40
N ASP A 33 9.03 15.54 -2.95
CA ASP A 33 10.21 15.28 -3.75
C ASP A 33 10.56 13.78 -3.81
N LEU A 34 11.69 13.46 -4.44
CA LEU A 34 12.16 12.09 -4.57
C LEU A 34 12.56 11.48 -3.23
N ASP A 35 13.11 12.26 -2.30
CA ASP A 35 13.54 11.78 -0.99
C ASP A 35 12.33 11.40 -0.13
N THR A 36 11.29 12.22 -0.18
CA THR A 36 9.99 11.93 0.45
C THR A 36 9.38 10.66 -0.15
N ALA A 37 9.38 10.54 -1.48
CA ALA A 37 8.89 9.34 -2.16
C ALA A 37 9.68 8.09 -1.71
N GLN A 38 10.99 8.15 -1.66
CA GLN A 38 11.83 7.04 -1.20
C GLN A 38 11.47 6.61 0.22
N ALA A 39 11.34 7.54 1.15
CA ALA A 39 11.00 7.24 2.54
C ALA A 39 9.64 6.52 2.65
N VAL A 40 8.63 7.00 1.93
CA VAL A 40 7.30 6.37 1.90
C VAL A 40 7.36 4.97 1.28
N LEU A 41 8.08 4.79 0.18
CA LEU A 41 8.23 3.49 -0.47
C LEU A 41 8.96 2.47 0.42
N GLU A 42 10.00 2.89 1.13
CA GLU A 42 10.75 2.03 2.06
C GLU A 42 9.88 1.55 3.21
N GLU A 43 9.02 2.41 3.75
CA GLU A 43 8.08 2.04 4.81
C GLU A 43 6.98 1.11 4.30
N SER A 44 6.38 1.42 3.14
CA SER A 44 5.41 0.56 2.47
C SER A 44 6.01 -0.82 2.15
N ALA A 45 7.25 -0.85 1.65
CA ALA A 45 7.95 -2.09 1.36
C ALA A 45 8.14 -2.96 2.60
N ARG A 46 8.53 -2.37 3.74
CA ARG A 46 8.63 -3.11 5.01
C ARG A 46 7.31 -3.74 5.40
N PHE A 47 6.22 -2.96 5.38
CA PHE A 47 4.90 -3.49 5.68
C PHE A 47 4.51 -4.63 4.72
N CYS A 48 4.69 -4.44 3.42
CA CYS A 48 4.36 -5.44 2.41
C CYS A 48 5.20 -6.71 2.55
N GLN A 49 6.51 -6.59 2.78
CA GLN A 49 7.44 -7.72 2.88
C GLN A 49 7.26 -8.51 4.17
N ASP A 50 7.16 -7.82 5.29
CA ASP A 50 7.24 -8.45 6.62
C ASP A 50 5.87 -8.90 7.14
N ILE A 51 4.80 -8.19 6.75
CA ILE A 51 3.45 -8.42 7.28
C ILE A 51 2.53 -9.05 6.23
N VAL A 52 2.48 -8.51 5.01
CA VAL A 52 1.47 -8.91 4.01
C VAL A 52 1.92 -10.13 3.21
N ALA A 53 3.16 -10.15 2.72
CA ALA A 53 3.65 -11.24 1.87
C ALA A 53 3.57 -12.64 2.51
N PRO A 54 3.85 -12.83 3.81
CA PRO A 54 3.65 -14.12 4.47
C PRO A 54 2.20 -14.60 4.42
N LEU A 55 1.23 -13.68 4.42
CA LEU A 55 -0.19 -13.99 4.42
C LEU A 55 -0.69 -14.50 3.07
N ASN A 56 0.04 -14.24 1.98
CA ASN A 56 -0.34 -14.73 0.66
C ASN A 56 -0.39 -16.27 0.62
N TRP A 57 0.62 -16.91 1.20
CA TRP A 57 0.66 -18.37 1.34
C TRP A 57 -0.38 -18.89 2.34
N GLU A 58 -0.56 -18.19 3.45
CA GLU A 58 -1.55 -18.56 4.46
C GLU A 58 -2.97 -18.47 3.91
N GLY A 59 -3.26 -17.42 3.12
CA GLY A 59 -4.56 -17.22 2.47
C GLY A 59 -4.93 -18.30 1.46
N ASP A 60 -3.93 -18.85 0.76
CA ASP A 60 -4.14 -19.97 -0.18
C ASP A 60 -4.48 -21.28 0.55
N ARG A 61 -3.82 -21.56 1.66
CA ARG A 61 -3.98 -22.82 2.43
C ARG A 61 -5.15 -22.79 3.39
N ASN A 62 -5.42 -21.65 4.01
CA ASN A 62 -6.46 -21.45 5.00
C ASN A 62 -7.34 -20.26 4.62
N PRO A 63 -8.10 -20.38 3.52
CA PRO A 63 -8.92 -19.28 3.02
C PRO A 63 -10.02 -18.91 4.01
N SER A 64 -10.51 -17.68 3.89
CA SER A 64 -11.69 -17.23 4.63
C SER A 64 -12.88 -18.16 4.37
N ALA A 65 -13.63 -18.48 5.42
CA ALA A 65 -14.75 -19.41 5.36
C ALA A 65 -16.03 -18.77 5.91
N PHE A 66 -17.17 -19.18 5.33
CA PHE A 66 -18.48 -18.84 5.83
C PHE A 66 -19.17 -20.11 6.34
N LYS A 67 -19.59 -20.09 7.62
CA LYS A 67 -20.32 -21.20 8.23
C LYS A 67 -21.31 -20.67 9.25
N ASP A 68 -22.54 -21.17 9.22
CA ASP A 68 -23.61 -20.89 10.18
C ASP A 68 -23.85 -19.36 10.40
N GLY A 69 -23.81 -18.57 9.30
CA GLY A 69 -24.01 -17.13 9.36
C GLY A 69 -22.78 -16.31 9.80
N GLN A 70 -21.64 -16.96 10.03
CA GLN A 70 -20.42 -16.33 10.49
C GLN A 70 -19.29 -16.44 9.45
N VAL A 71 -18.48 -15.39 9.34
CA VAL A 71 -17.27 -15.35 8.53
C VAL A 71 -16.06 -15.51 9.43
N THR A 72 -15.21 -16.47 9.10
CA THR A 72 -13.88 -16.61 9.70
C THR A 72 -12.86 -16.20 8.65
N THR A 73 -12.05 -15.18 8.93
CA THR A 73 -11.01 -14.72 8.01
C THR A 73 -9.77 -15.61 8.10
N THR A 74 -8.96 -15.59 7.04
CA THR A 74 -7.62 -16.18 7.06
C THR A 74 -6.84 -15.78 8.30
N PRO A 75 -6.14 -16.71 8.98
CA PRO A 75 -5.30 -16.38 10.12
C PRO A 75 -4.30 -15.26 9.80
N GLY A 76 -4.21 -14.26 10.68
CA GLY A 76 -3.32 -13.11 10.52
C GLY A 76 -3.91 -11.93 9.72
N PHE A 77 -4.91 -12.12 8.86
CA PHE A 77 -5.49 -11.02 8.05
C PHE A 77 -6.04 -9.88 8.91
N GLN A 78 -6.76 -10.21 9.97
CA GLN A 78 -7.34 -9.19 10.85
C GLN A 78 -6.27 -8.34 11.54
N GLN A 79 -5.16 -8.96 11.95
CA GLN A 79 -4.05 -8.24 12.58
C GLN A 79 -3.32 -7.37 11.56
N ALA A 80 -3.03 -7.89 10.38
CA ALA A 80 -2.41 -7.14 9.31
C ALA A 80 -3.26 -5.94 8.88
N TYR A 81 -4.59 -6.11 8.82
CA TYR A 81 -5.50 -5.02 8.47
C TYR A 81 -5.51 -3.91 9.52
N ARG A 82 -5.41 -4.25 10.81
CA ARG A 82 -5.25 -3.25 11.87
C ARG A 82 -3.97 -2.44 11.69
N GLN A 83 -2.85 -3.11 11.44
CA GLN A 83 -1.57 -2.43 11.17
C GLN A 83 -1.62 -1.57 9.90
N PHE A 84 -2.33 -2.03 8.87
CA PHE A 84 -2.58 -1.25 7.65
C PHE A 84 -3.31 0.07 7.95
N ILE A 85 -4.35 0.02 8.78
CA ILE A 85 -5.12 1.21 9.20
C ILE A 85 -4.27 2.10 10.11
N GLU A 86 -3.60 1.52 11.11
CA GLU A 86 -2.74 2.25 12.07
C GLU A 86 -1.58 2.96 11.37
N GLY A 87 -1.04 2.37 10.30
CA GLY A 87 -0.03 3.00 9.44
C GLY A 87 -0.59 4.06 8.48
N GLY A 88 -1.91 4.26 8.44
CA GLY A 88 -2.54 5.26 7.57
C GLY A 88 -2.58 4.88 6.10
N TRP A 89 -2.29 3.63 5.73
CA TRP A 89 -2.17 3.19 4.34
C TRP A 89 -3.46 3.28 3.55
N GLN A 90 -4.63 3.18 4.19
CA GLN A 90 -5.92 3.36 3.54
C GLN A 90 -6.14 4.80 3.06
N GLY A 91 -5.61 5.78 3.80
CA GLY A 91 -5.83 7.20 3.54
C GLY A 91 -4.68 7.90 2.80
N VAL A 92 -3.79 7.18 2.14
CA VAL A 92 -2.56 7.74 1.54
C VAL A 92 -2.84 8.92 0.61
N ILE A 93 -3.85 8.82 -0.26
CA ILE A 93 -4.20 9.86 -1.24
C ILE A 93 -5.33 10.79 -0.76
N HIS A 94 -6.02 10.44 0.30
CA HIS A 94 -7.18 11.20 0.75
C HIS A 94 -6.77 12.55 1.38
N PRO A 95 -7.64 13.57 1.30
CA PRO A 95 -7.37 14.88 1.88
C PRO A 95 -7.11 14.81 3.38
N THR A 96 -6.17 15.63 3.85
CA THR A 96 -5.80 15.70 5.28
C THR A 96 -6.95 16.16 6.19
N GLU A 97 -7.90 16.92 5.65
CA GLU A 97 -9.10 17.35 6.38
C GLU A 97 -10.01 16.18 6.79
N TYR A 98 -9.91 15.04 6.10
CA TYR A 98 -10.63 13.79 6.43
C TYR A 98 -9.73 12.73 7.07
N GLY A 99 -8.53 13.13 7.52
CA GLY A 99 -7.58 12.22 8.17
C GLY A 99 -6.69 11.44 7.20
N GLY A 100 -6.69 11.81 5.93
CA GLY A 100 -5.77 11.25 4.93
C GLY A 100 -4.38 11.86 4.99
N GLN A 101 -3.46 11.36 4.19
CA GLN A 101 -2.08 11.85 4.13
C GLN A 101 -1.85 12.85 2.98
N GLY A 102 -2.76 12.95 2.02
CA GLY A 102 -2.66 13.89 0.89
C GLY A 102 -1.50 13.61 -0.08
N LEU A 103 -0.94 12.39 -0.06
CA LEU A 103 0.19 12.05 -0.93
C LEU A 103 -0.19 12.09 -2.42
N PRO A 104 0.76 12.45 -3.30
CA PRO A 104 0.54 12.38 -4.73
C PRO A 104 0.19 10.96 -5.18
N LYS A 105 -0.73 10.85 -6.12
CA LYS A 105 -1.16 9.54 -6.66
C LYS A 105 0.01 8.74 -7.25
N LEU A 106 1.04 9.41 -7.74
CA LEU A 106 2.26 8.77 -8.24
C LEU A 106 2.94 7.91 -7.16
N ILE A 107 3.09 8.44 -5.94
CA ILE A 107 3.68 7.69 -4.81
C ILE A 107 2.72 6.58 -4.35
N ALA A 108 1.44 6.92 -4.20
CA ALA A 108 0.44 5.95 -3.76
C ALA A 108 0.27 4.77 -4.72
N THR A 109 0.42 4.99 -6.03
CA THR A 109 0.36 3.91 -7.03
C THR A 109 1.45 2.88 -6.80
N ALA A 110 2.68 3.30 -6.49
CA ALA A 110 3.76 2.37 -6.19
C ALA A 110 3.50 1.60 -4.87
N CYS A 111 2.97 2.26 -3.84
CA CYS A 111 2.55 1.57 -2.60
C CYS A 111 1.46 0.52 -2.89
N THR A 112 0.49 0.87 -3.72
CA THR A 112 -0.58 -0.04 -4.14
C THR A 112 -0.04 -1.21 -4.95
N GLU A 113 0.91 -0.99 -5.86
CA GLU A 113 1.59 -2.06 -6.61
C GLU A 113 2.29 -3.03 -5.66
N MET A 114 3.04 -2.53 -4.68
CA MET A 114 3.70 -3.37 -3.67
C MET A 114 2.69 -4.21 -2.87
N LEU A 115 1.58 -3.61 -2.46
CA LEU A 115 0.52 -4.30 -1.72
C LEU A 115 -0.10 -5.44 -2.55
N HIS A 116 -0.46 -5.17 -3.81
CA HIS A 116 -1.03 -6.18 -4.70
C HIS A 116 -0.03 -7.30 -5.04
N ALA A 117 1.23 -6.95 -5.28
CA ALA A 117 2.28 -7.92 -5.57
C ALA A 117 2.63 -8.80 -4.36
N SER A 118 2.47 -8.30 -3.14
CA SER A 118 2.73 -9.06 -1.91
C SER A 118 1.59 -10.03 -1.56
N SER A 119 0.32 -9.59 -1.66
CA SER A 119 -0.86 -10.43 -1.48
C SER A 119 -2.10 -9.77 -2.09
N LEU A 120 -2.52 -10.24 -3.26
CA LEU A 120 -3.72 -9.73 -3.93
C LEU A 120 -4.98 -9.97 -3.08
N SER A 121 -5.10 -11.12 -2.44
CA SER A 121 -6.28 -11.46 -1.62
C SER A 121 -6.46 -10.51 -0.43
N PHE A 122 -5.36 -10.04 0.18
CA PHE A 122 -5.41 -9.01 1.21
C PHE A 122 -5.76 -7.64 0.60
N ALA A 123 -5.13 -7.28 -0.52
CA ALA A 123 -5.28 -5.98 -1.17
C ALA A 123 -6.69 -5.70 -1.71
N LEU A 124 -7.47 -6.73 -2.04
CA LEU A 124 -8.84 -6.57 -2.56
C LEU A 124 -9.76 -5.79 -1.60
N CYS A 125 -9.59 -5.95 -0.28
CA CYS A 125 -10.43 -5.25 0.69
C CYS A 125 -10.21 -3.72 0.67
N PRO A 126 -8.98 -3.19 0.88
CA PRO A 126 -8.73 -1.75 0.80
C PRO A 126 -8.98 -1.17 -0.60
N MET A 127 -8.67 -1.90 -1.67
CA MET A 127 -8.88 -1.45 -3.05
C MET A 127 -10.34 -1.10 -3.34
N LEU A 128 -11.29 -1.90 -2.86
CA LEU A 128 -12.72 -1.65 -3.09
C LEU A 128 -13.21 -0.41 -2.34
N THR A 129 -12.67 -0.15 -1.16
CA THR A 129 -12.98 1.06 -0.40
C THR A 129 -12.50 2.32 -1.11
N ASP A 130 -11.33 2.25 -1.72
CA ASP A 130 -10.71 3.37 -2.44
C ASP A 130 -11.44 3.70 -3.75
N GLY A 131 -12.12 2.75 -4.34
CA GLY A 131 -12.87 2.90 -5.59
C GLY A 131 -14.32 3.38 -5.40
N ALA A 132 -14.79 3.46 -4.17
CA ALA A 132 -16.17 3.85 -3.86
C ALA A 132 -16.32 5.37 -3.72
#